data_5c7ad8ffb214fc0ef21165291964af23
#
_entry.id   5c7ad8ffb214fc0ef21165291964af23
#
_cell.length_a   1.000
_cell.length_b   1.000
_cell.length_c   1.000
_cell.angle_alpha   90.00
_cell.angle_beta   90.00
_cell.angle_gamma   90.00
#
_symmetry.space_group_name_H-M   'P 1'
#
loop_
_entity.id
_entity.type
_entity.pdbx_description
1 polymer ?
#
loop_
_entity_poly.entity_id
_entity_poly.type
_entity_poly.pdbx_seq_one_letter_code
_entity_poly.pdbx_strand_id
1 'polypeptide(L)'
;MTAFSAARMSVRAVGLAMLVLGVVVWTGDAAALVAVHMLLGIVLVLALWAVAVLALQAGTRPALPAIAIAWGLLMAAFGLVQAQILPGDGLHIVIQVAHLAVGLIAIGLGEALGAITTRSGASAMR
;
A
#
# COMPACT_ATOMS: atom_id res chain seq x y z
N MET A 1 3.26 13.93 17.55
CA MET A 1 3.02 13.35 16.20
C MET A 1 1.53 13.05 16.10
N THR A 2 0.83 13.55 15.07
CA THR A 2 -0.61 13.29 14.90
C THR A 2 -0.86 11.86 14.42
N ALA A 3 -2.05 11.30 14.68
CA ALA A 3 -2.42 9.97 14.18
C ALA A 3 -2.27 9.87 12.65
N PHE A 4 -2.62 10.94 11.94
CA PHE A 4 -2.46 11.03 10.49
C PHE A 4 -0.99 10.96 10.05
N SER A 5 -0.09 11.70 10.72
CA SER A 5 1.34 11.63 10.40
C SER A 5 1.95 10.26 10.71
N ALA A 6 1.50 9.62 11.80
CA ALA A 6 1.92 8.26 12.14
C ALA A 6 1.48 7.25 11.07
N ALA A 7 0.21 7.26 10.66
CA ALA A 7 -0.31 6.37 9.64
C ALA A 7 0.42 6.56 8.29
N ARG A 8 0.65 7.82 7.88
CA ARG A 8 1.41 8.12 6.67
C ARG A 8 2.86 7.64 6.73
N MET A 9 3.53 7.82 7.87
CA MET A 9 4.89 7.29 8.07
C MET A 9 4.91 5.76 8.01
N SER A 10 3.88 5.09 8.54
CA SER A 10 3.74 3.64 8.43
C SER A 10 3.62 3.19 6.97
N VAL A 11 2.81 3.87 6.14
CA VAL A 11 2.72 3.57 4.69
C VAL A 11 4.10 3.66 4.04
N ARG A 12 4.88 4.69 4.34
CA ARG A 12 6.24 4.88 3.79
C ARG A 12 7.20 3.79 4.23
N ALA A 13 7.30 3.58 5.55
CA ALA A 13 8.28 2.67 6.13
C ALA A 13 7.96 1.21 5.74
N VAL A 14 6.70 0.80 5.87
CA VAL A 14 6.27 -0.54 5.51
C VAL A 14 6.31 -0.72 3.99
N GLY A 15 5.89 0.27 3.21
CA GLY A 15 5.97 0.24 1.75
C GLY A 15 7.40 0.05 1.24
N LEU A 16 8.36 0.80 1.81
CA LEU A 16 9.77 0.62 1.47
C LEU A 16 10.30 -0.76 1.87
N ALA A 17 9.98 -1.23 3.07
CA ALA A 17 10.34 -2.57 3.52
C ALA A 17 9.75 -3.66 2.60
N MET A 18 8.50 -3.50 2.16
CA MET A 18 7.85 -4.39 1.21
C MET A 18 8.53 -4.44 -0.15
N LEU A 19 8.99 -3.29 -0.66
CA LEU A 19 9.74 -3.23 -1.92
C LEU A 19 11.07 -4.00 -1.81
N VAL A 20 11.83 -3.77 -0.74
CA VAL A 20 13.10 -4.46 -0.49
C VAL A 20 12.87 -5.97 -0.35
N LEU A 21 11.91 -6.37 0.51
CA LEU A 21 11.59 -7.79 0.70
C LEU A 21 11.03 -8.43 -0.57
N GLY A 22 10.23 -7.71 -1.35
CA GLY A 22 9.71 -8.19 -2.62
C GLY A 22 10.83 -8.54 -3.60
N VAL A 23 11.84 -7.67 -3.71
CA VAL A 23 13.03 -7.95 -4.54
C VAL A 23 13.80 -9.15 -4.01
N VAL A 24 14.01 -9.26 -2.70
CA VAL A 24 14.73 -10.39 -2.09
C VAL A 24 13.99 -11.72 -2.33
N VAL A 25 12.67 -11.73 -2.13
CA VAL A 25 11.84 -12.92 -2.40
C VAL A 25 11.85 -13.28 -3.89
N TRP A 26 11.86 -12.28 -4.76
CA TRP A 26 11.89 -12.49 -6.21
C TRP A 26 13.21 -13.08 -6.72
N THR A 27 14.34 -12.63 -6.15
CA THR A 27 15.69 -12.96 -6.66
C THR A 27 16.35 -14.13 -5.94
N GLY A 28 15.78 -14.70 -4.86
CA GLY A 28 16.45 -15.70 -4.04
C GLY A 28 15.55 -16.78 -3.45
N ASP A 29 16.17 -17.78 -2.86
CA ASP A 29 15.54 -18.88 -2.12
C ASP A 29 15.07 -18.43 -0.72
N ALA A 30 14.24 -17.40 -0.68
CA ALA A 30 13.84 -16.74 0.55
C ALA A 30 12.41 -17.17 1.00
N ALA A 31 12.07 -18.45 0.90
CA ALA A 31 10.75 -18.97 1.28
C ALA A 31 10.32 -18.54 2.71
N ALA A 32 11.27 -18.48 3.65
CA ALA A 32 11.01 -18.01 5.01
C ALA A 32 10.56 -16.53 5.06
N LEU A 33 10.97 -15.69 4.09
CA LEU A 33 10.62 -14.28 4.04
C LEU A 33 9.25 -14.03 3.40
N VAL A 34 8.66 -15.02 2.73
CA VAL A 34 7.30 -14.89 2.15
C VAL A 34 6.27 -14.60 3.23
N ALA A 35 6.32 -15.30 4.36
CA ALA A 35 5.41 -15.05 5.48
C ALA A 35 5.57 -13.63 6.05
N VAL A 36 6.80 -13.14 6.17
CA VAL A 36 7.10 -11.78 6.62
C VAL A 36 6.56 -10.76 5.61
N HIS A 37 6.78 -11.00 4.31
CA HIS A 37 6.26 -10.14 3.25
C HIS A 37 4.72 -10.08 3.28
N MET A 38 4.05 -11.22 3.44
CA MET A 38 2.58 -11.26 3.55
C MET A 38 2.07 -10.47 4.77
N LEU A 39 2.72 -10.65 5.94
CA LEU A 39 2.34 -9.93 7.16
C LEU A 39 2.50 -8.42 6.99
N LEU A 40 3.63 -7.97 6.45
CA LEU A 40 3.87 -6.54 6.16
C LEU A 40 2.89 -6.02 5.10
N GLY A 41 2.47 -6.84 4.14
CA GLY A 41 1.42 -6.50 3.19
C GLY A 41 0.09 -6.17 3.87
N ILE A 42 -0.32 -6.96 4.85
CA ILE A 42 -1.51 -6.69 5.67
C ILE A 42 -1.33 -5.36 6.43
N VAL A 43 -0.18 -5.14 7.04
CA VAL A 43 0.12 -3.88 7.76
C VAL A 43 0.04 -2.69 6.82
N LEU A 44 0.54 -2.82 5.58
CA LEU A 44 0.48 -1.76 4.56
C LEU A 44 -0.98 -1.43 4.18
N VAL A 45 -1.82 -2.45 3.98
CA VAL A 45 -3.26 -2.24 3.71
C VAL A 45 -3.93 -1.50 4.86
N LEU A 46 -3.71 -1.94 6.09
CA LEU A 46 -4.29 -1.31 7.27
C LEU A 46 -3.82 0.13 7.46
N ALA A 47 -2.54 0.40 7.20
CA ALA A 47 -1.98 1.76 7.25
C ALA A 47 -2.58 2.65 6.16
N LEU A 48 -2.77 2.15 4.94
CA LEU A 48 -3.42 2.87 3.85
C LEU A 48 -4.88 3.20 4.18
N TRP A 49 -5.62 2.25 4.76
CA TRP A 49 -7.00 2.47 5.21
C TRP A 49 -7.07 3.48 6.36
N ALA A 50 -6.14 3.42 7.31
CA ALA A 50 -6.05 4.41 8.38
C ALA A 50 -5.84 5.83 7.82
N VAL A 51 -4.93 6.00 6.84
CA VAL A 51 -4.73 7.29 6.16
C VAL A 51 -6.01 7.74 5.45
N ALA A 52 -6.70 6.83 4.75
CA ALA A 52 -7.94 7.15 4.04
C ALA A 52 -9.07 7.60 4.99
N VAL A 53 -9.27 6.86 6.08
CA VAL A 53 -10.30 7.21 7.09
C VAL A 53 -9.97 8.53 7.79
N LEU A 54 -8.73 8.73 8.20
CA LEU A 54 -8.30 9.98 8.83
C LEU A 54 -8.41 11.18 7.89
N ALA A 55 -8.17 10.99 6.58
CA ALA A 55 -8.39 12.02 5.57
C ALA A 55 -9.88 12.38 5.44
N LEU A 56 -10.79 11.39 5.47
CA LEU A 56 -12.23 11.64 5.50
C LEU A 56 -12.65 12.45 6.74
N GLN A 57 -12.14 12.08 7.91
CA GLN A 57 -12.40 12.79 9.16
C GLN A 57 -11.90 14.24 9.13
N ALA A 58 -10.81 14.48 8.39
CA ALA A 58 -10.27 15.83 8.16
C ALA A 58 -11.02 16.62 7.07
N GLY A 59 -12.14 16.12 6.55
CA GLY A 59 -12.98 16.79 5.56
C GLY A 59 -12.47 16.69 4.11
N THR A 60 -11.56 15.76 3.81
CA THR A 60 -11.12 15.51 2.43
C THR A 60 -12.28 14.96 1.60
N ARG A 61 -12.40 15.38 0.33
CA ARG A 61 -13.42 14.85 -0.59
C ARG A 61 -13.33 13.33 -0.67
N PRO A 62 -14.47 12.60 -0.65
CA PRO A 62 -14.48 11.14 -0.45
C PRO A 62 -13.90 10.33 -1.61
N ALA A 63 -13.76 10.90 -2.81
CA ALA A 63 -13.34 10.16 -4.00
C ALA A 63 -11.97 9.47 -3.82
N LEU A 64 -10.94 10.21 -3.41
CA LEU A 64 -9.60 9.65 -3.26
C LEU A 64 -9.49 8.67 -2.08
N PRO A 65 -10.05 8.96 -0.88
CA PRO A 65 -10.13 7.97 0.20
C PRO A 65 -10.85 6.68 -0.21
N ALA A 66 -11.97 6.78 -0.93
CA ALA A 66 -12.70 5.61 -1.42
C ALA A 66 -11.86 4.77 -2.39
N ILE A 67 -11.13 5.41 -3.31
CA ILE A 67 -10.19 4.74 -4.21
C ILE A 67 -9.10 4.03 -3.40
N ALA A 68 -8.54 4.66 -2.37
CA ALA A 68 -7.49 4.06 -1.54
C ALA A 68 -8.01 2.83 -0.76
N ILE A 69 -9.25 2.87 -0.27
CA ILE A 69 -9.87 1.72 0.41
C ILE A 69 -10.08 0.57 -0.58
N ALA A 70 -10.66 0.85 -1.75
CA ALA A 70 -10.88 -0.15 -2.79
C ALA A 70 -9.56 -0.74 -3.29
N TRP A 71 -8.53 0.09 -3.44
CA TRP A 71 -7.19 -0.34 -3.84
C TRP A 71 -6.54 -1.26 -2.80
N GLY A 72 -6.70 -0.96 -1.51
CA GLY A 72 -6.23 -1.83 -0.42
C GLY A 72 -6.88 -3.22 -0.47
N LEU A 73 -8.19 -3.31 -0.76
CA LEU A 73 -8.89 -4.58 -0.98
C LEU A 73 -8.32 -5.34 -2.19
N LEU A 74 -8.13 -4.64 -3.33
CA LEU A 74 -7.51 -5.22 -4.52
C LEU A 74 -6.12 -5.76 -4.21
N MET A 75 -5.30 -4.98 -3.51
CA MET A 75 -3.94 -5.37 -3.13
C MET A 75 -3.93 -6.61 -2.25
N ALA A 76 -4.83 -6.69 -1.25
CA ALA A 76 -4.94 -7.87 -0.38
C ALA A 76 -5.37 -9.10 -1.17
N ALA A 77 -6.42 -9.00 -2.00
CA ALA A 77 -6.91 -10.09 -2.82
C ALA A 77 -5.83 -10.57 -3.81
N PHE A 78 -5.18 -9.65 -4.51
CA PHE A 78 -4.15 -9.99 -5.48
C PHE A 78 -2.92 -10.64 -4.81
N GLY A 79 -2.49 -10.12 -3.65
CA GLY A 79 -1.39 -10.70 -2.88
C GLY A 79 -1.63 -12.15 -2.44
N LEU A 80 -2.90 -12.51 -2.13
CA LEU A 80 -3.27 -13.86 -1.74
C LEU A 80 -3.30 -14.84 -2.90
N VAL A 81 -3.71 -14.40 -4.10
CA VAL A 81 -3.95 -15.31 -5.24
C VAL A 81 -2.83 -15.30 -6.28
N GLN A 82 -1.91 -14.34 -6.25
CA GLN A 82 -0.90 -14.16 -7.30
C GLN A 82 -0.03 -15.39 -7.56
N ALA A 83 0.31 -16.16 -6.49
CA ALA A 83 1.12 -17.37 -6.62
C ALA A 83 0.40 -18.50 -7.37
N GLN A 84 -0.93 -18.41 -7.48
CA GLN A 84 -1.78 -19.41 -8.13
C GLN A 84 -2.14 -19.01 -9.57
N ILE A 85 -1.88 -17.76 -9.93
CA ILE A 85 -2.14 -17.24 -11.27
C ILE A 85 -0.93 -17.53 -12.14
N LEU A 86 -1.12 -18.28 -13.22
CA LEU A 86 -0.07 -18.67 -14.18
C LEU A 86 1.17 -19.26 -13.46
N PRO A 87 1.02 -20.33 -12.68
CA PRO A 87 2.15 -20.99 -12.03
C PRO A 87 3.03 -21.65 -13.09
N GLY A 88 4.34 -21.39 -13.02
CA GLY A 88 5.31 -21.90 -14.00
C GLY A 88 5.38 -21.02 -15.26
N ASP A 89 6.47 -21.17 -16.01
CA ASP A 89 6.76 -20.52 -17.28
C ASP A 89 6.93 -18.97 -17.24
N GLY A 90 7.56 -18.41 -18.27
CA GLY A 90 7.94 -16.98 -18.33
C GLY A 90 6.79 -15.97 -18.14
N LEU A 91 5.54 -16.40 -18.13
CA LEU A 91 4.36 -15.55 -17.89
C LEU A 91 4.19 -15.16 -16.42
N HIS A 92 4.74 -15.93 -15.47
CA HIS A 92 4.64 -15.57 -14.05
C HIS A 92 5.32 -14.22 -13.72
N ILE A 93 6.32 -13.82 -14.49
CA ILE A 93 6.96 -12.51 -14.37
C ILE A 93 5.95 -11.35 -14.54
N VAL A 94 4.96 -11.51 -15.42
CA VAL A 94 3.92 -10.50 -15.64
C VAL A 94 3.11 -10.29 -14.37
N ILE A 95 2.82 -11.36 -13.64
CA ILE A 95 2.08 -11.31 -12.37
C ILE A 95 2.94 -10.63 -11.29
N GLN A 96 4.23 -10.94 -11.23
CA GLN A 96 5.16 -10.30 -10.28
C GLN A 96 5.28 -8.80 -10.54
N VAL A 97 5.42 -8.39 -11.81
CA VAL A 97 5.48 -6.98 -12.20
C VAL A 97 4.15 -6.28 -11.90
N ALA A 98 3.01 -6.92 -12.18
CA ALA A 98 1.70 -6.38 -11.85
C ALA A 98 1.53 -6.20 -10.32
N HIS A 99 1.99 -7.18 -9.51
CA HIS A 99 1.99 -7.08 -8.06
C HIS A 99 2.83 -5.91 -7.55
N LEU A 100 4.03 -5.74 -8.10
CA LEU A 100 4.89 -4.60 -7.81
C LEU A 100 4.19 -3.27 -8.13
N ALA A 101 3.56 -3.16 -9.30
CA ALA A 101 2.83 -1.96 -9.70
C ALA A 101 1.67 -1.65 -8.76
N VAL A 102 0.90 -2.67 -8.35
CA VAL A 102 -0.20 -2.53 -7.37
C VAL A 102 0.33 -1.99 -6.04
N GLY A 103 1.47 -2.49 -5.55
CA GLY A 103 2.12 -2.00 -4.33
C GLY A 103 2.59 -0.56 -4.44
N LEU A 104 3.23 -0.18 -5.55
CA LEU A 104 3.69 1.20 -5.80
C LEU A 104 2.52 2.19 -5.86
N ILE A 105 1.41 1.82 -6.49
CA ILE A 105 0.20 2.65 -6.53
C ILE A 105 -0.38 2.83 -5.11
N ALA A 106 -0.37 1.80 -4.28
CA ALA A 106 -0.83 1.91 -2.88
C ALA A 106 -0.02 2.95 -2.09
N ILE A 107 1.32 2.93 -2.23
CA ILE A 107 2.20 3.93 -1.62
C ILE A 107 1.89 5.33 -2.16
N GLY A 108 1.73 5.47 -3.48
CA GLY A 108 1.36 6.72 -4.14
C GLY A 108 0.02 7.29 -3.67
N LEU A 109 -0.99 6.44 -3.46
CA LEU A 109 -2.29 6.85 -2.91
C LEU A 109 -2.14 7.37 -1.47
N GLY A 110 -1.34 6.72 -0.63
CA GLY A 110 -1.04 7.19 0.72
C GLY A 110 -0.36 8.56 0.71
N GLU A 111 0.57 8.80 -0.21
CA GLU A 111 1.23 10.11 -0.36
C GLU A 111 0.29 11.19 -0.90
N ALA A 112 -0.54 10.87 -1.88
CA ALA A 112 -1.53 11.80 -2.43
C ALA A 112 -2.54 12.24 -1.37
N LEU A 113 -3.06 11.30 -0.57
CA LEU A 113 -3.93 11.61 0.56
C LEU A 113 -3.22 12.51 1.57
N GLY A 114 -1.95 12.22 1.89
CA GLY A 114 -1.14 13.05 2.77
C GLY A 114 -1.01 14.49 2.28
N ALA A 115 -0.73 14.68 1.00
CA ALA A 115 -0.55 16.01 0.41
C ALA A 115 -1.85 16.84 0.40
N ILE A 116 -2.99 16.21 0.11
CA ILE A 116 -4.28 16.90 0.05
C ILE A 116 -4.75 17.31 1.46
N THR A 117 -4.66 16.40 2.42
CA THR A 117 -5.12 16.65 3.80
C THR A 117 -4.33 17.78 4.47
N THR A 118 -3.02 17.83 4.24
CA THR A 118 -2.20 18.93 4.79
C THR A 118 -2.54 20.29 4.18
N ARG A 119 -2.89 20.35 2.89
CA ARG A 119 -3.30 21.59 2.21
C ARG A 119 -4.65 22.09 2.72
N SER A 120 -5.61 21.20 2.92
CA SER A 120 -6.95 21.56 3.45
C SER A 120 -6.85 22.15 4.85
N GLY A 121 -6.02 21.62 5.74
CA GLY A 121 -5.78 22.17 7.07
C GLY A 121 -5.14 23.56 7.05
N ALA A 122 -4.21 23.81 6.15
CA ALA A 122 -3.57 25.12 6.02
C ALA A 122 -4.52 26.22 5.50
N SER A 123 -5.49 25.84 4.66
CA SER A 123 -6.50 26.79 4.13
C SER A 123 -7.56 27.17 5.15
N ALA A 124 -7.86 26.29 6.11
CA ALA A 124 -8.84 26.55 7.17
C ALA A 124 -8.32 27.49 8.29
N MET A 125 -7.00 27.74 8.33
CA MET A 125 -6.37 28.65 9.31
C MET A 125 -6.16 30.07 8.79
N ARG A 126 -6.57 30.38 7.57
CA ARG A 126 -6.49 31.72 6.95
C ARG A 126 -7.85 32.40 6.91
#